data_f3a2e9cf1b3d923f6132a81e60222510
#
_entry.id   f3a2e9cf1b3d923f6132a81e60222510
#
_cell.length_a   1.000
_cell.length_b   1.000
_cell.length_c   1.000
_cell.angle_alpha   90.00
_cell.angle_beta   90.00
_cell.angle_gamma   90.00
#
_symmetry.space_group_name_H-M   'P 1'
#
loop_
_entity.id
_entity.type
_entity.pdbx_description
1 polymer ?
#
loop_
_entity_poly.entity_id
_entity_poly.type
_entity_poly.pdbx_seq_one_letter_code
_entity_poly.pdbx_strand_id
1 'polypeptide(L)'
;PFAPMAESVDAADSKSAAARCASSSLARGTSNDRSAFPAESRFCFPREPLPMALTVDDFDFPLPPELIAQHPAAERSGSRMLHVCGQRLADRQFADLPALLAAGDLLVFNDTRVIKARFFGHKESGGQVEVLLERIVDATHAVAQIRASKSPRPGTRLHLADAFEVVVTGRAGASGEFFALETVDRNSLWDLAERYGRLPLPPYIAHPPETADETRYQTVYAREPGAVAAPTAGLHFDEAMLATLRAQGVNTAFLTLHVGAGTYQPVRVDKIADHRMHSERFEIPQTAADAIAATRAAGGRVVAVGTTSLRAL
;
A
#
# COMPACT_ATOMS: atom_id res chain seq x y z
N PRO A 1 26.32 -10.69 -0.58
CA PRO A 1 25.17 -10.63 0.29
C PRO A 1 24.04 -9.98 -0.49
N PHE A 2 23.08 -10.80 -0.82
CA PHE A 2 21.98 -10.42 -1.71
C PHE A 2 20.78 -10.12 -0.83
N ALA A 3 20.42 -8.85 -0.69
CA ALA A 3 19.08 -8.51 -0.26
C ALA A 3 18.16 -8.68 -1.47
N PRO A 4 17.21 -9.61 -1.47
CA PRO A 4 16.14 -9.55 -2.45
C PRO A 4 15.42 -8.22 -2.22
N MET A 5 15.18 -7.45 -3.27
CA MET A 5 14.10 -6.49 -3.20
C MET A 5 12.80 -7.29 -3.15
N ALA A 6 12.46 -7.78 -1.96
CA ALA A 6 11.08 -7.85 -1.64
C ALA A 6 10.53 -6.41 -1.77
N GLU A 7 9.41 -6.17 -2.43
CA GLU A 7 8.57 -5.06 -2.03
C GLU A 7 8.77 -4.93 -0.53
N SER A 8 9.05 -3.72 -0.01
CA SER A 8 9.44 -3.49 1.38
C SER A 8 8.54 -4.30 2.31
N VAL A 9 8.97 -5.52 2.57
CA VAL A 9 8.25 -6.45 3.41
C VAL A 9 8.61 -6.04 4.81
N ASP A 10 7.61 -5.65 5.53
CA ASP A 10 7.69 -5.40 6.95
C ASP A 10 8.25 -6.63 7.65
N ALA A 11 9.40 -6.53 8.32
CA ALA A 11 10.00 -7.68 9.02
C ALA A 11 9.09 -8.21 10.13
N ALA A 12 8.26 -7.35 10.71
CA ALA A 12 7.22 -7.76 11.66
C ALA A 12 6.04 -8.45 10.96
N ASP A 13 5.97 -8.36 9.61
CA ASP A 13 4.81 -8.73 8.80
C ASP A 13 5.19 -9.50 7.52
N SER A 14 6.37 -10.16 7.51
CA SER A 14 6.82 -10.99 6.37
C SER A 14 5.75 -12.04 6.00
N LYS A 15 5.12 -12.64 7.01
CA LYS A 15 3.98 -13.55 6.84
C LYS A 15 2.77 -12.86 6.23
N SER A 16 2.51 -11.60 6.59
CA SER A 16 1.38 -10.82 6.08
C SER A 16 1.55 -10.42 4.61
N ALA A 17 2.75 -10.04 4.19
CA ALA A 17 3.03 -9.67 2.80
C ALA A 17 2.93 -10.87 1.85
N ALA A 18 3.47 -12.02 2.26
CA ALA A 18 3.36 -13.25 1.50
C ALA A 18 1.90 -13.72 1.36
N ALA A 19 1.11 -13.62 2.43
CA ALA A 19 -0.31 -13.93 2.40
C ALA A 19 -1.10 -12.97 1.50
N ARG A 20 -0.71 -11.69 1.43
CA ARG A 20 -1.31 -10.72 0.48
C ARG A 20 -1.02 -11.07 -0.97
N CYS A 21 0.21 -11.44 -1.30
CA CYS A 21 0.55 -11.92 -2.65
C CYS A 21 -0.24 -13.16 -3.06
N ALA A 22 -0.41 -14.10 -2.14
CA ALA A 22 -1.19 -15.32 -2.40
C ALA A 22 -2.69 -15.04 -2.58
N SER A 23 -3.27 -14.10 -1.81
CA SER A 23 -4.70 -13.76 -1.91
C SER A 23 -5.05 -12.95 -3.16
N SER A 24 -4.14 -12.11 -3.67
CA SER A 24 -4.37 -11.37 -4.91
C SER A 24 -4.38 -12.28 -6.15
N SER A 25 -3.69 -13.43 -6.11
CA SER A 25 -3.73 -14.43 -7.18
C SER A 25 -5.03 -15.27 -7.22
N LEU A 26 -5.84 -15.23 -6.15
CA LEU A 26 -7.11 -15.96 -6.05
C LEU A 26 -8.34 -15.16 -6.50
N ALA A 27 -8.22 -13.86 -6.73
CA ALA A 27 -9.28 -13.03 -7.30
C ALA A 27 -9.43 -13.30 -8.81
N ARG A 28 -9.94 -14.50 -9.18
CA ARG A 28 -10.36 -14.80 -10.55
C ARG A 28 -11.73 -14.19 -10.78
N GLY A 29 -11.76 -13.12 -11.57
CA GLY A 29 -12.99 -12.72 -12.23
C GLY A 29 -13.50 -13.87 -13.11
N THR A 30 -14.71 -14.33 -12.88
CA THR A 30 -15.40 -15.27 -13.72
C THR A 30 -15.83 -14.57 -15.01
N SER A 31 -15.02 -14.61 -16.06
CA SER A 31 -15.48 -14.42 -17.42
C SER A 31 -14.90 -15.52 -18.31
N ASN A 32 -15.77 -16.38 -18.78
CA ASN A 32 -15.52 -17.44 -19.74
C ASN A 32 -15.43 -16.83 -21.16
N ASP A 33 -14.31 -16.19 -21.49
CA ASP A 33 -14.00 -15.96 -22.90
C ASP A 33 -12.59 -16.49 -23.20
N ARG A 34 -12.56 -17.61 -23.93
CA ARG A 34 -11.37 -18.44 -24.20
C ARG A 34 -10.71 -18.15 -25.56
N SER A 35 -11.02 -17.06 -26.25
CA SER A 35 -10.71 -16.99 -27.68
C SER A 35 -9.78 -15.90 -28.20
N ALA A 36 -8.96 -15.22 -27.40
CA ALA A 36 -8.19 -14.11 -27.96
C ALA A 36 -6.77 -13.88 -27.40
N PHE A 37 -5.91 -14.92 -27.27
CA PHE A 37 -4.49 -14.67 -27.00
C PHE A 37 -3.58 -15.54 -27.89
N PRO A 38 -2.58 -14.94 -28.57
CA PRO A 38 -1.52 -15.68 -29.22
C PRO A 38 -0.72 -16.50 -28.19
N ALA A 39 -0.30 -17.71 -28.58
CA ALA A 39 0.24 -18.73 -27.71
C ALA A 39 1.57 -18.41 -27.00
N GLU A 40 2.24 -17.29 -27.31
CA GLU A 40 3.59 -16.99 -26.83
C GLU A 40 3.69 -15.96 -25.70
N SER A 41 2.59 -15.33 -25.29
CA SER A 41 2.57 -14.36 -24.19
C SER A 41 1.83 -14.82 -22.93
N ARG A 42 1.52 -16.12 -22.86
CA ARG A 42 0.90 -16.67 -21.64
C ARG A 42 1.95 -16.74 -20.54
N PHE A 43 1.80 -15.94 -19.49
CA PHE A 43 2.38 -16.27 -18.19
C PHE A 43 1.83 -17.63 -17.76
N CYS A 44 2.48 -18.70 -18.22
CA CYS A 44 2.16 -20.05 -17.79
C CYS A 44 2.96 -20.32 -16.53
N PHE A 45 2.43 -19.94 -15.38
CA PHE A 45 2.83 -20.62 -14.16
C PHE A 45 2.50 -22.10 -14.37
N PRO A 46 3.44 -23.03 -14.11
CA PRO A 46 3.13 -24.45 -14.16
C PRO A 46 1.91 -24.67 -13.26
N ARG A 47 0.88 -25.31 -13.81
CA ARG A 47 -0.29 -25.76 -13.05
C ARG A 47 0.09 -27.04 -12.29
N GLU A 48 1.05 -26.92 -11.38
CA GLU A 48 1.08 -27.88 -10.30
C GLU A 48 -0.14 -27.58 -9.42
N PRO A 49 -0.92 -28.60 -9.03
CA PRO A 49 -2.01 -28.37 -8.11
C PRO A 49 -1.40 -27.74 -6.87
N LEU A 50 -1.82 -26.50 -6.56
CA LEU A 50 -1.45 -25.83 -5.32
C LEU A 50 -1.78 -26.81 -4.18
N PRO A 51 -0.86 -27.02 -3.22
CA PRO A 51 -1.12 -27.90 -2.09
C PRO A 51 -2.46 -27.50 -1.46
N MET A 52 -3.23 -28.51 -1.03
CA MET A 52 -4.66 -28.38 -0.68
C MET A 52 -5.00 -27.31 0.36
N ALA A 53 -4.03 -26.75 1.07
CA ALA A 53 -4.20 -25.59 1.94
C ALA A 53 -2.84 -24.92 2.19
N LEU A 54 -2.58 -23.78 1.55
CA LEU A 54 -1.43 -22.94 1.89
C LEU A 54 -1.61 -22.35 3.28
N THR A 55 -0.54 -22.43 4.06
CA THR A 55 -0.43 -21.83 5.39
C THR A 55 0.46 -20.59 5.34
N VAL A 56 0.47 -19.79 6.39
CA VAL A 56 1.39 -18.66 6.53
C VAL A 56 2.85 -19.14 6.56
N ASP A 57 3.10 -20.33 7.12
CA ASP A 57 4.45 -20.90 7.21
C ASP A 57 5.06 -21.27 5.85
N ASP A 58 4.23 -21.53 4.82
CA ASP A 58 4.70 -21.76 3.45
C ASP A 58 5.38 -20.52 2.83
N PHE A 59 5.20 -19.35 3.44
CA PHE A 59 5.75 -18.07 3.01
C PHE A 59 6.75 -17.50 4.03
N ASP A 60 7.04 -18.23 5.10
CA ASP A 60 8.00 -17.78 6.11
C ASP A 60 9.43 -18.05 5.63
N PHE A 61 10.30 -17.07 5.84
CA PHE A 61 11.71 -17.17 5.52
C PHE A 61 12.54 -16.34 6.51
N PRO A 62 13.79 -16.72 6.77
CA PRO A 62 14.67 -15.92 7.62
C PRO A 62 15.01 -14.61 6.90
N LEU A 63 14.60 -13.49 7.48
CA LEU A 63 14.95 -12.14 7.03
C LEU A 63 15.82 -11.45 8.09
N PRO A 64 17.15 -11.38 7.88
CA PRO A 64 18.03 -10.68 8.80
C PRO A 64 17.67 -9.19 8.90
N PRO A 65 17.56 -8.62 10.11
CA PRO A 65 17.14 -7.22 10.29
C PRO A 65 18.03 -6.21 9.54
N GLU A 66 19.31 -6.50 9.36
CA GLU A 66 20.27 -5.67 8.63
C GLU A 66 19.99 -5.59 7.13
N LEU A 67 19.15 -6.48 6.58
CA LEU A 67 18.71 -6.41 5.20
C LEU A 67 17.48 -5.51 4.99
N ILE A 68 16.90 -5.00 6.08
CA ILE A 68 15.79 -4.05 6.01
C ILE A 68 16.36 -2.64 6.01
N ALA A 69 16.32 -1.99 4.85
CA ALA A 69 16.79 -0.62 4.71
C ALA A 69 15.97 0.32 5.60
N GLN A 70 16.65 1.11 6.42
CA GLN A 70 16.03 2.11 7.28
C GLN A 70 15.88 3.48 6.62
N HIS A 71 16.66 3.75 5.58
CA HIS A 71 16.59 4.96 4.76
C HIS A 71 16.51 4.60 3.29
N PRO A 72 15.80 5.39 2.47
CA PRO A 72 15.74 5.13 1.03
C PRO A 72 17.10 5.37 0.37
N ALA A 73 17.35 4.73 -0.78
CA ALA A 73 18.51 5.04 -1.62
C ALA A 73 18.53 6.54 -1.99
N ALA A 74 19.71 7.12 -2.24
CA ALA A 74 19.84 8.53 -2.60
C ALA A 74 18.93 8.89 -3.78
N GLU A 75 19.05 8.14 -4.87
CA GLU A 75 18.19 8.26 -6.05
C GLU A 75 17.04 7.25 -5.95
N ARG A 76 15.82 7.66 -6.35
CA ARG A 76 14.65 6.79 -6.33
C ARG A 76 14.83 5.57 -7.24
N SER A 77 15.37 5.78 -8.43
CA SER A 77 15.64 4.73 -9.41
C SER A 77 16.93 3.93 -9.16
N GLY A 78 17.72 4.30 -8.14
CA GLY A 78 18.97 3.64 -7.77
C GLY A 78 18.84 2.30 -7.03
N SER A 79 17.64 1.85 -6.76
CA SER A 79 17.40 0.58 -6.05
C SER A 79 17.69 -0.63 -6.93
N ARG A 80 18.05 -1.73 -6.28
CA ARG A 80 18.15 -3.05 -6.94
C ARG A 80 16.76 -3.53 -7.32
N MET A 81 16.68 -4.31 -8.40
CA MET A 81 15.45 -4.92 -8.89
C MET A 81 15.69 -6.39 -9.21
N LEU A 82 14.86 -7.27 -8.67
CA LEU A 82 14.81 -8.67 -9.08
C LEU A 82 13.81 -8.82 -10.23
N HIS A 83 14.31 -9.12 -11.42
CA HIS A 83 13.49 -9.42 -12.58
C HIS A 83 13.15 -10.91 -12.60
N VAL A 84 11.86 -11.23 -12.47
CA VAL A 84 11.33 -12.59 -12.50
C VAL A 84 10.55 -12.79 -13.79
N CYS A 85 11.01 -13.71 -14.64
CA CYS A 85 10.34 -14.06 -15.89
C CYS A 85 10.20 -15.59 -16.00
N GLY A 86 9.02 -16.10 -15.66
CA GLY A 86 8.79 -17.54 -15.48
C GLY A 86 9.70 -18.06 -14.36
N GLN A 87 10.57 -19.03 -14.69
CA GLN A 87 11.56 -19.59 -13.75
C GLN A 87 12.92 -18.87 -13.80
N ARG A 88 13.07 -17.85 -14.63
CA ARG A 88 14.33 -17.11 -14.76
C ARG A 88 14.33 -15.95 -13.77
N LEU A 89 15.42 -15.86 -13.00
CA LEU A 89 15.69 -14.76 -12.10
C LEU A 89 16.88 -14.00 -12.62
N ALA A 90 16.83 -12.66 -12.61
CA ALA A 90 17.95 -11.80 -12.98
C ALA A 90 18.03 -10.60 -12.05
N ASP A 91 19.20 -10.37 -11.47
CA ASP A 91 19.50 -9.15 -10.73
C ASP A 91 19.68 -7.98 -11.69
N ARG A 92 18.97 -6.87 -11.43
CA ARG A 92 19.01 -5.64 -12.20
C ARG A 92 19.02 -4.43 -11.27
N GLN A 93 19.14 -3.25 -11.86
CA GLN A 93 18.82 -2.00 -11.20
C GLN A 93 17.41 -1.55 -11.61
N PHE A 94 16.72 -0.78 -10.77
CA PHE A 94 15.40 -0.25 -11.14
C PHE A 94 15.50 0.70 -12.35
N ALA A 95 16.64 1.36 -12.51
CA ALA A 95 16.97 2.16 -13.69
C ALA A 95 16.92 1.39 -15.03
N ASP A 96 17.01 0.05 -14.99
CA ASP A 96 16.90 -0.82 -16.18
C ASP A 96 15.43 -1.07 -16.60
N LEU A 97 14.44 -0.65 -15.81
CA LEU A 97 13.03 -0.90 -16.10
C LEU A 97 12.60 -0.47 -17.52
N PRO A 98 13.06 0.68 -18.07
CA PRO A 98 12.70 1.07 -19.43
C PRO A 98 13.07 0.03 -20.49
N ALA A 99 14.14 -0.73 -20.30
CA ALA A 99 14.55 -1.80 -21.22
C ALA A 99 13.65 -3.06 -21.17
N LEU A 100 12.80 -3.18 -20.17
CA LEU A 100 11.85 -4.28 -20.01
C LEU A 100 10.46 -3.96 -20.57
N LEU A 101 10.22 -2.70 -20.94
CA LEU A 101 8.96 -2.20 -21.46
C LEU A 101 9.07 -1.88 -22.95
N ALA A 102 7.95 -1.93 -23.64
CA ALA A 102 7.85 -1.67 -25.07
C ALA A 102 6.90 -0.50 -25.36
N ALA A 103 7.08 0.16 -26.49
CA ALA A 103 6.10 1.12 -26.98
C ALA A 103 4.71 0.47 -27.09
N GLY A 104 3.68 1.18 -26.61
CA GLY A 104 2.31 0.67 -26.53
C GLY A 104 1.96 -0.05 -25.23
N ASP A 105 2.94 -0.35 -24.33
CA ASP A 105 2.63 -0.80 -22.97
C ASP A 105 1.96 0.33 -22.16
N LEU A 106 1.15 -0.05 -21.18
CA LEU A 106 0.50 0.87 -20.25
C LEU A 106 0.91 0.54 -18.81
N LEU A 107 1.55 1.49 -18.13
CA LEU A 107 1.77 1.41 -16.68
C LEU A 107 0.57 2.01 -15.94
N VAL A 108 0.00 1.26 -15.01
CA VAL A 108 -1.11 1.72 -14.15
C VAL A 108 -0.59 1.98 -12.76
N PHE A 109 -0.64 3.24 -12.34
CA PHE A 109 -0.16 3.74 -11.07
C PHE A 109 -1.28 4.00 -10.07
N ASN A 110 -0.96 3.92 -8.79
CA ASN A 110 -1.81 4.40 -7.70
C ASN A 110 -1.32 5.79 -7.27
N ASP A 111 -2.14 6.82 -7.49
CA ASP A 111 -1.79 8.22 -7.23
C ASP A 111 -2.24 8.73 -5.85
N THR A 112 -2.57 7.82 -4.96
CA THR A 112 -2.91 8.19 -3.59
C THR A 112 -1.76 8.93 -2.91
N ARG A 113 -2.10 9.90 -2.06
CA ARG A 113 -1.17 10.69 -1.25
C ARG A 113 -1.31 10.31 0.22
N VAL A 114 -0.18 10.03 0.87
CA VAL A 114 -0.14 9.74 2.31
C VAL A 114 -0.42 11.01 3.10
N ILE A 115 -1.30 10.92 4.09
CA ILE A 115 -1.61 12.00 5.02
C ILE A 115 -0.84 11.82 6.34
N LYS A 116 -0.67 12.88 7.11
CA LYS A 116 -0.05 12.85 8.44
C LYS A 116 -1.02 12.26 9.46
N ALA A 117 -1.28 10.95 9.34
CA ALA A 117 -2.37 10.25 10.01
C ALA A 117 -2.07 9.82 11.45
N ARG A 118 -0.85 10.00 11.97
CA ARG A 118 -0.44 9.52 13.29
C ARG A 118 -0.40 10.64 14.30
N PHE A 119 -1.04 10.42 15.46
CA PHE A 119 -1.06 11.34 16.58
C PHE A 119 -0.68 10.64 17.88
N PHE A 120 0.00 11.36 18.76
CA PHE A 120 0.26 10.96 20.11
C PHE A 120 -0.49 11.88 21.06
N GLY A 121 -0.86 11.37 22.23
CA GLY A 121 -1.58 12.16 23.22
C GLY A 121 -1.96 11.32 24.43
N HIS A 122 -2.97 11.77 25.14
CA HIS A 122 -3.42 11.12 26.38
C HIS A 122 -4.96 11.16 26.52
N LYS A 123 -5.48 10.26 27.32
CA LYS A 123 -6.87 10.30 27.79
C LYS A 123 -7.01 11.32 28.91
N GLU A 124 -8.22 11.77 29.21
CA GLU A 124 -8.51 12.59 30.40
C GLU A 124 -7.92 11.99 31.69
N SER A 125 -7.87 10.65 31.78
CA SER A 125 -7.28 9.94 32.92
C SER A 125 -5.75 9.92 32.94
N GLY A 126 -5.06 10.62 32.02
CA GLY A 126 -3.60 10.71 31.90
C GLY A 126 -2.95 9.52 31.16
N GLY A 127 -3.70 8.49 30.80
CA GLY A 127 -3.13 7.35 30.08
C GLY A 127 -2.73 7.70 28.65
N GLN A 128 -1.49 7.39 28.27
CA GLN A 128 -0.94 7.65 26.93
C GLN A 128 -1.71 6.89 25.84
N VAL A 129 -1.85 7.54 24.69
CA VAL A 129 -2.46 6.94 23.49
C VAL A 129 -1.64 7.29 22.24
N GLU A 130 -1.64 6.35 21.31
CA GLU A 130 -1.27 6.57 19.91
C GLU A 130 -2.51 6.35 19.06
N VAL A 131 -2.85 7.33 18.24
CA VAL A 131 -3.98 7.27 17.31
C VAL A 131 -3.43 7.26 15.89
N LEU A 132 -3.80 6.25 15.11
CA LEU A 132 -3.50 6.16 13.70
C LEU A 132 -4.83 6.18 12.94
N LEU A 133 -5.08 7.26 12.19
CA LEU A 133 -6.28 7.34 11.36
C LEU A 133 -6.26 6.21 10.33
N GLU A 134 -7.34 5.47 10.23
CA GLU A 134 -7.60 4.55 9.13
C GLU A 134 -8.12 5.33 7.92
N ARG A 135 -9.05 6.25 8.18
CA ARG A 135 -9.61 7.17 7.19
C ARG A 135 -10.32 8.35 7.86
N ILE A 136 -10.32 9.47 7.17
CA ILE A 136 -11.19 10.61 7.47
C ILE A 136 -12.51 10.36 6.71
N VAL A 137 -13.63 10.35 7.44
CA VAL A 137 -14.98 10.09 6.90
C VAL A 137 -15.59 11.38 6.35
N ASP A 138 -15.48 12.44 7.15
CA ASP A 138 -15.88 13.81 6.80
C ASP A 138 -15.01 14.81 7.58
N ALA A 139 -15.37 16.08 7.57
CA ALA A 139 -14.58 17.12 8.21
C ALA A 139 -14.31 16.85 9.71
N THR A 140 -15.24 16.22 10.42
CA THR A 140 -15.19 16.06 11.87
C THR A 140 -15.11 14.61 12.35
N HIS A 141 -15.35 13.64 11.46
CA HIS A 141 -15.39 12.22 11.80
C HIS A 141 -14.26 11.43 11.14
N ALA A 142 -13.66 10.54 11.90
CA ALA A 142 -12.67 9.59 11.41
C ALA A 142 -12.86 8.19 11.97
N VAL A 143 -12.28 7.23 11.28
CA VAL A 143 -12.05 5.87 11.77
C VAL A 143 -10.56 5.75 12.05
N ALA A 144 -10.20 5.15 13.19
CA ALA A 144 -8.80 5.08 13.63
C ALA A 144 -8.48 3.78 14.38
N GLN A 145 -7.23 3.40 14.36
CA GLN A 145 -6.64 2.49 15.34
C GLN A 145 -6.21 3.30 16.57
N ILE A 146 -6.40 2.75 17.76
CA ILE A 146 -5.92 3.39 19.00
C ILE A 146 -5.10 2.37 19.78
N ARG A 147 -3.83 2.67 19.96
CA ARG A 147 -2.95 1.93 20.87
C ARG A 147 -2.98 2.62 22.23
N ALA A 148 -3.31 1.88 23.26
CA ALA A 148 -3.35 2.35 24.64
C ALA A 148 -3.24 1.16 25.61
N SER A 149 -2.76 1.38 26.84
CA SER A 149 -2.67 0.34 27.88
C SER A 149 -4.03 -0.28 28.20
N LYS A 150 -5.09 0.52 28.18
CA LYS A 150 -6.49 0.08 28.27
C LYS A 150 -7.26 0.68 27.10
N SER A 151 -8.02 -0.14 26.38
CA SER A 151 -8.85 0.30 25.25
C SER A 151 -9.84 1.39 25.70
N PRO A 152 -9.94 2.52 25.00
CA PRO A 152 -10.90 3.55 25.35
C PRO A 152 -12.33 3.06 25.09
N ARG A 153 -13.27 3.54 25.91
CA ARG A 153 -14.71 3.27 25.76
C ARG A 153 -15.38 4.41 24.99
N PRO A 154 -16.56 4.18 24.40
CA PRO A 154 -17.37 5.28 23.89
C PRO A 154 -17.56 6.37 24.94
N GLY A 155 -17.46 7.64 24.53
CA GLY A 155 -17.47 8.82 25.40
C GLY A 155 -16.10 9.23 25.96
N THR A 156 -15.05 8.39 25.80
CA THR A 156 -13.69 8.79 26.23
C THR A 156 -13.18 9.92 25.36
N ARG A 157 -12.70 11.00 26.00
CA ARG A 157 -12.00 12.09 25.33
C ARG A 157 -10.52 11.78 25.26
N LEU A 158 -9.91 12.12 24.13
CA LEU A 158 -8.48 12.01 23.87
C LEU A 158 -7.98 13.41 23.54
N HIS A 159 -6.96 13.85 24.25
CA HIS A 159 -6.22 15.08 23.97
C HIS A 159 -5.02 14.72 23.09
N LEU A 160 -5.02 15.19 21.85
CA LEU A 160 -4.05 14.79 20.83
C LEU A 160 -3.10 15.93 20.48
N ALA A 161 -1.82 15.60 20.34
CA ALA A 161 -0.74 16.52 19.97
C ALA A 161 -0.65 17.78 20.87
N ASP A 162 -1.20 17.69 22.09
CA ASP A 162 -1.35 18.82 23.02
C ASP A 162 -2.05 20.05 22.39
N ALA A 163 -2.92 19.83 21.42
CA ALA A 163 -3.50 20.87 20.57
C ALA A 163 -5.00 20.79 20.36
N PHE A 164 -5.61 19.59 20.37
CA PHE A 164 -7.03 19.40 20.10
C PHE A 164 -7.58 18.16 20.77
N GLU A 165 -8.90 18.09 20.86
CA GLU A 165 -9.60 16.96 21.45
C GLU A 165 -10.48 16.23 20.45
N VAL A 166 -10.52 14.91 20.60
CA VAL A 166 -11.49 14.04 19.93
C VAL A 166 -12.22 13.18 20.96
N VAL A 167 -13.45 12.82 20.67
CA VAL A 167 -14.22 11.86 21.45
C VAL A 167 -14.32 10.53 20.70
N VAL A 168 -14.16 9.43 21.41
CA VAL A 168 -14.42 8.10 20.90
C VAL A 168 -15.94 7.90 20.91
N THR A 169 -16.55 7.83 19.73
CA THR A 169 -18.03 7.68 19.62
C THR A 169 -18.46 6.22 19.59
N GLY A 170 -17.57 5.30 19.20
CA GLY A 170 -17.90 3.88 19.14
C GLY A 170 -16.81 3.02 18.54
N ARG A 171 -17.21 1.82 18.14
CA ARG A 171 -16.37 0.92 17.34
C ARG A 171 -16.75 1.01 15.87
N ALA A 172 -15.78 0.76 14.99
CA ALA A 172 -15.91 0.75 13.55
C ALA A 172 -15.16 -0.45 12.95
N GLY A 173 -15.38 -0.68 11.64
CA GLY A 173 -14.85 -1.88 10.96
C GLY A 173 -15.81 -3.06 11.05
N ALA A 174 -15.62 -4.07 10.20
CA ALA A 174 -16.54 -5.21 10.08
C ALA A 174 -16.58 -6.08 11.35
N SER A 175 -15.47 -6.14 12.11
CA SER A 175 -15.35 -6.88 13.37
C SER A 175 -15.14 -5.95 14.58
N GLY A 176 -15.35 -4.63 14.42
CA GLY A 176 -15.16 -3.65 15.50
C GLY A 176 -13.69 -3.42 15.86
N GLU A 177 -12.79 -3.67 14.92
CA GLU A 177 -11.34 -3.58 15.10
C GLU A 177 -10.82 -2.13 15.19
N PHE A 178 -11.60 -1.18 14.68
CA PHE A 178 -11.30 0.26 14.71
C PHE A 178 -12.18 1.01 15.73
N PHE A 179 -11.88 2.28 15.88
CA PHE A 179 -12.65 3.23 16.66
C PHE A 179 -13.21 4.32 15.75
N ALA A 180 -14.45 4.73 16.03
CA ALA A 180 -15.01 5.94 15.46
C ALA A 180 -14.66 7.13 16.36
N LEU A 181 -14.17 8.20 15.74
CA LEU A 181 -13.74 9.43 16.40
C LEU A 181 -14.50 10.62 15.84
N GLU A 182 -14.77 11.61 16.71
CA GLU A 182 -15.34 12.91 16.35
C GLU A 182 -14.53 14.03 17.02
N THR A 183 -14.25 15.12 16.29
CA THR A 183 -13.60 16.31 16.88
C THR A 183 -14.55 17.05 17.81
N VAL A 184 -14.09 17.44 18.99
CA VAL A 184 -14.92 18.14 19.99
C VAL A 184 -15.27 19.56 19.51
N ASP A 185 -14.29 20.29 18.98
CA ASP A 185 -14.44 21.68 18.55
C ASP A 185 -14.90 21.85 17.09
N ARG A 186 -15.33 20.75 16.46
CA ARG A 186 -15.72 20.71 15.04
C ARG A 186 -14.67 21.21 14.06
N ASN A 187 -13.40 21.23 14.46
CA ASN A 187 -12.29 21.53 13.58
C ASN A 187 -12.14 20.44 12.51
N SER A 188 -11.71 20.83 11.31
CA SER A 188 -11.45 19.91 10.21
C SER A 188 -10.32 18.95 10.54
N LEU A 189 -10.60 17.65 10.51
CA LEU A 189 -9.60 16.58 10.70
C LEU A 189 -8.50 16.63 9.63
N TRP A 190 -8.79 17.13 8.44
CA TRP A 190 -7.78 17.35 7.39
C TRP A 190 -6.76 18.41 7.82
N ASP A 191 -7.24 19.54 8.34
CA ASP A 191 -6.37 20.63 8.79
C ASP A 191 -5.59 20.21 10.05
N LEU A 192 -6.24 19.50 10.97
CA LEU A 192 -5.60 18.96 12.16
C LEU A 192 -4.51 17.95 11.82
N ALA A 193 -4.77 17.07 10.84
CA ALA A 193 -3.78 16.09 10.37
C ALA A 193 -2.57 16.79 9.73
N GLU A 194 -2.79 17.76 8.85
CA GLU A 194 -1.69 18.48 8.21
C GLU A 194 -0.84 19.27 9.22
N ARG A 195 -1.50 19.90 10.21
CA ARG A 195 -0.84 20.79 11.16
C ARG A 195 -0.15 20.08 12.31
N TYR A 196 -0.75 19.02 12.84
CA TYR A 196 -0.32 18.37 14.08
C TYR A 196 -0.02 16.89 13.94
N GLY A 197 -0.40 16.27 12.82
CA GLY A 197 -0.16 14.88 12.56
C GLY A 197 1.31 14.60 12.21
N ARG A 198 1.69 13.33 12.36
CA ARG A 198 2.99 12.81 11.93
C ARG A 198 2.79 11.82 10.79
N LEU A 199 3.77 11.76 9.92
CA LEU A 199 3.80 10.77 8.83
C LEU A 199 3.81 9.36 9.42
N PRO A 200 2.91 8.46 9.01
CA PRO A 200 2.83 7.10 9.54
C PRO A 200 3.80 6.17 8.80
N LEU A 201 5.11 6.30 9.10
CA LEU A 201 6.09 5.36 8.55
C LEU A 201 5.73 3.92 8.93
N PRO A 202 6.06 2.94 8.06
CA PRO A 202 5.86 1.52 8.33
C PRO A 202 6.57 1.07 9.61
N PRO A 203 6.03 0.08 10.35
CA PRO A 203 6.57 -0.36 11.63
C PRO A 203 8.01 -0.91 11.58
N TYR A 204 8.48 -1.36 10.42
CA TYR A 204 9.84 -1.84 10.23
C TYR A 204 10.88 -0.71 10.09
N ILE A 205 10.44 0.53 9.91
CA ILE A 205 11.29 1.72 10.01
C ILE A 205 11.38 2.12 11.48
N ALA A 206 12.56 1.97 12.06
CA ALA A 206 12.76 2.11 13.50
C ALA A 206 12.94 3.56 13.98
N HIS A 207 13.25 4.49 13.07
CA HIS A 207 13.41 5.90 13.43
C HIS A 207 12.08 6.67 13.35
N PRO A 208 11.92 7.77 14.13
CA PRO A 208 10.78 8.65 13.99
C PRO A 208 10.81 9.35 12.62
N PRO A 209 9.63 9.76 12.08
CA PRO A 209 9.58 10.49 10.82
C PRO A 209 10.45 11.76 10.84
N GLU A 210 11.26 11.90 9.80
CA GLU A 210 12.13 13.06 9.55
C GLU A 210 11.56 13.94 8.43
N THR A 211 12.08 15.17 8.27
CA THR A 211 11.62 16.07 7.21
C THR A 211 11.81 15.48 5.81
N ALA A 212 12.89 14.72 5.61
CA ALA A 212 13.14 14.03 4.34
C ALA A 212 12.05 13.00 4.00
N ASP A 213 11.48 12.32 5.00
CA ASP A 213 10.45 11.31 4.80
C ASP A 213 9.16 11.90 4.26
N GLU A 214 8.82 13.15 4.61
CA GLU A 214 7.63 13.83 4.10
C GLU A 214 7.61 13.90 2.57
N THR A 215 8.78 13.95 1.94
CA THR A 215 8.94 13.94 0.49
C THR A 215 9.21 12.53 -0.03
N ARG A 216 10.07 11.75 0.67
CA ARG A 216 10.53 10.46 0.18
C ARG A 216 9.49 9.36 0.32
N TYR A 217 8.60 9.42 1.32
CA TYR A 217 7.48 8.50 1.50
C TYR A 217 6.21 8.94 0.76
N GLN A 218 6.41 9.64 -0.38
CA GLN A 218 5.39 10.00 -1.36
C GLN A 218 5.88 9.65 -2.76
N THR A 219 4.99 9.20 -3.64
CA THR A 219 5.31 9.08 -5.07
C THR A 219 5.42 10.47 -5.70
N VAL A 220 6.21 10.61 -6.77
CA VAL A 220 6.33 11.90 -7.49
C VAL A 220 5.02 12.34 -8.16
N TYR A 221 4.08 11.43 -8.31
CA TYR A 221 2.76 11.65 -8.90
C TYR A 221 1.61 11.57 -7.88
N ALA A 222 1.89 11.59 -6.58
CA ALA A 222 0.86 11.56 -5.54
C ALA A 222 -0.05 12.79 -5.61
N ARG A 223 -1.37 12.58 -5.73
CA ARG A 223 -2.38 13.64 -5.87
C ARG A 223 -3.47 13.55 -4.82
N GLU A 224 -4.15 12.42 -4.75
CA GLU A 224 -5.38 12.24 -3.98
C GLU A 224 -5.07 11.91 -2.51
N PRO A 225 -5.29 12.84 -1.55
CA PRO A 225 -4.95 12.60 -0.14
C PRO A 225 -5.92 11.60 0.49
N GLY A 226 -5.41 10.73 1.39
CA GLY A 226 -6.27 9.80 2.13
C GLY A 226 -5.60 8.49 2.53
N ALA A 227 -4.41 8.18 2.01
CA ALA A 227 -3.70 6.97 2.39
C ALA A 227 -2.94 7.12 3.70
N VAL A 228 -2.78 6.01 4.41
CA VAL A 228 -1.94 5.88 5.60
C VAL A 228 -0.59 5.27 5.26
N ALA A 229 -0.49 4.55 4.15
CA ALA A 229 0.76 4.02 3.62
C ALA A 229 0.94 4.37 2.14
N ALA A 230 2.20 4.61 1.74
CA ALA A 230 2.52 4.88 0.35
C ALA A 230 2.40 3.62 -0.52
N PRO A 231 2.05 3.74 -1.81
CA PRO A 231 2.18 2.66 -2.78
C PRO A 231 3.67 2.45 -3.10
N THR A 232 4.33 1.60 -2.31
CA THR A 232 5.80 1.51 -2.20
C THR A 232 6.51 1.23 -3.52
N ALA A 233 5.94 0.41 -4.41
CA ALA A 233 6.49 0.17 -5.74
C ALA A 233 6.62 1.48 -6.56
N GLY A 234 5.72 2.43 -6.34
CA GLY A 234 5.75 3.74 -7.00
C GLY A 234 6.85 4.66 -6.50
N LEU A 235 7.40 4.41 -5.30
CA LEU A 235 8.46 5.25 -4.71
C LEU A 235 9.78 5.17 -5.49
N HIS A 236 9.97 4.12 -6.29
CA HIS A 236 11.16 3.93 -7.11
C HIS A 236 11.16 4.78 -8.39
N PHE A 237 10.02 5.31 -8.78
CA PHE A 237 9.92 6.19 -9.96
C PHE A 237 10.32 7.62 -9.61
N ASP A 238 11.05 8.24 -10.51
CA ASP A 238 11.34 9.66 -10.53
C ASP A 238 10.83 10.29 -11.83
N GLU A 239 10.83 11.62 -11.91
CA GLU A 239 10.36 12.36 -13.08
C GLU A 239 11.16 12.04 -14.34
N ALA A 240 12.47 11.81 -14.21
CA ALA A 240 13.37 11.50 -15.33
C ALA A 240 13.01 10.14 -15.95
N MET A 241 12.73 9.14 -15.12
CA MET A 241 12.29 7.82 -15.58
C MET A 241 10.92 7.90 -16.27
N LEU A 242 9.96 8.62 -15.67
CA LEU A 242 8.64 8.81 -16.29
C LEU A 242 8.74 9.52 -17.64
N ALA A 243 9.64 10.51 -17.77
CA ALA A 243 9.90 11.18 -19.03
C ALA A 243 10.53 10.23 -20.07
N THR A 244 11.49 9.41 -19.65
CA THR A 244 12.13 8.39 -20.50
C THR A 244 11.12 7.39 -21.04
N LEU A 245 10.28 6.84 -20.17
CA LEU A 245 9.22 5.88 -20.54
C LEU A 245 8.24 6.50 -21.52
N ARG A 246 7.81 7.74 -21.28
CA ARG A 246 6.92 8.46 -22.19
C ARG A 246 7.58 8.68 -23.58
N ALA A 247 8.86 9.03 -23.60
CA ALA A 247 9.60 9.20 -24.84
C ALA A 247 9.76 7.88 -25.64
N GLN A 248 9.76 6.73 -24.96
CA GLN A 248 9.75 5.41 -25.57
C GLN A 248 8.38 4.96 -26.06
N GLY A 249 7.31 5.76 -25.86
CA GLY A 249 5.94 5.39 -26.22
C GLY A 249 5.24 4.48 -25.22
N VAL A 250 5.76 4.39 -23.98
CA VAL A 250 5.06 3.71 -22.88
C VAL A 250 4.02 4.68 -22.31
N ASN A 251 2.77 4.24 -22.25
CA ASN A 251 1.66 5.01 -21.73
C ASN A 251 1.53 4.90 -20.21
N THR A 252 0.85 5.86 -19.60
CA THR A 252 0.58 5.85 -18.15
C THR A 252 -0.89 6.12 -17.89
N ALA A 253 -1.46 5.42 -16.91
CA ALA A 253 -2.79 5.69 -16.37
C ALA A 253 -2.73 5.68 -14.84
N PHE A 254 -3.70 6.34 -14.21
CA PHE A 254 -3.75 6.48 -12.77
C PHE A 254 -5.09 6.01 -12.25
N LEU A 255 -5.05 5.32 -11.12
CA LEU A 255 -6.18 5.03 -10.27
C LEU A 255 -5.85 5.49 -8.85
N THR A 256 -6.85 5.65 -8.02
CA THR A 256 -6.67 5.95 -6.61
C THR A 256 -7.09 4.76 -5.78
N LEU A 257 -6.22 4.26 -4.91
CA LEU A 257 -6.56 3.31 -3.84
C LEU A 257 -5.91 3.81 -2.56
N HIS A 258 -6.73 4.17 -1.58
CA HIS A 258 -6.24 4.63 -0.29
C HIS A 258 -5.89 3.44 0.59
N VAL A 259 -4.58 3.23 0.79
CA VAL A 259 -4.07 2.19 1.67
C VAL A 259 -4.34 2.57 3.11
N GLY A 260 -5.13 1.77 3.81
CA GLY A 260 -5.52 2.00 5.21
C GLY A 260 -4.52 1.44 6.23
N ALA A 261 -4.73 1.77 7.50
CA ALA A 261 -3.93 1.28 8.62
C ALA A 261 -3.99 -0.25 8.80
N GLY A 262 -4.99 -0.90 8.21
CA GLY A 262 -5.09 -2.36 8.14
C GLY A 262 -3.90 -3.03 7.48
N THR A 263 -3.16 -2.31 6.60
CA THR A 263 -1.94 -2.83 5.97
C THR A 263 -0.83 -3.16 6.98
N TYR A 264 -0.87 -2.55 8.16
CA TYR A 264 0.09 -2.78 9.24
C TYR A 264 -0.36 -3.87 10.23
N GLN A 265 -1.51 -4.50 10.01
CA GLN A 265 -2.00 -5.58 10.86
C GLN A 265 -1.40 -6.92 10.42
N PRO A 266 -0.84 -7.70 11.35
CA PRO A 266 -0.31 -9.02 11.04
C PRO A 266 -1.44 -10.00 10.69
N VAL A 267 -1.14 -10.96 9.82
CA VAL A 267 -2.03 -12.10 9.55
C VAL A 267 -2.09 -12.96 10.82
N ARG A 268 -3.32 -13.22 11.31
CA ARG A 268 -3.57 -13.93 12.59
C ARG A 268 -4.16 -15.31 12.40
N VAL A 269 -4.23 -15.78 11.18
CA VAL A 269 -4.77 -17.10 10.83
C VAL A 269 -3.65 -17.99 10.28
N ASP A 270 -3.74 -19.29 10.53
CA ASP A 270 -2.74 -20.23 10.03
C ASP A 270 -2.95 -20.53 8.54
N LYS A 271 -4.20 -20.73 8.13
CA LYS A 271 -4.55 -21.00 6.73
C LYS A 271 -4.80 -19.70 5.99
N ILE A 272 -4.14 -19.50 4.85
CA ILE A 272 -4.30 -18.30 4.02
C ILE A 272 -5.75 -18.14 3.55
N ALA A 273 -6.45 -19.23 3.26
CA ALA A 273 -7.84 -19.21 2.83
C ALA A 273 -8.81 -18.60 3.89
N ASP A 274 -8.43 -18.65 5.17
CA ASP A 274 -9.23 -18.10 6.27
C ASP A 274 -8.95 -16.60 6.51
N HIS A 275 -7.92 -16.05 5.83
CA HIS A 275 -7.57 -14.64 5.96
C HIS A 275 -8.62 -13.74 5.32
N ARG A 276 -9.20 -12.86 6.11
CA ARG A 276 -10.12 -11.82 5.62
C ARG A 276 -9.37 -10.52 5.39
N MET A 277 -9.21 -10.17 4.12
CA MET A 277 -8.63 -8.88 3.73
C MET A 277 -9.53 -7.74 4.21
N HIS A 278 -8.91 -6.71 4.77
CA HIS A 278 -9.60 -5.45 5.07
C HIS A 278 -10.07 -4.78 3.76
N SER A 279 -11.13 -4.00 3.85
CA SER A 279 -11.65 -3.23 2.71
C SER A 279 -10.90 -1.91 2.58
N GLU A 280 -10.58 -1.53 1.36
CA GLU A 280 -9.96 -0.25 1.01
C GLU A 280 -10.86 0.50 0.03
N ARG A 281 -10.80 1.84 0.07
CA ARG A 281 -11.51 2.69 -0.87
C ARG A 281 -10.66 2.89 -2.10
N PHE A 282 -11.27 2.70 -3.28
CA PHE A 282 -10.58 2.92 -4.54
C PHE A 282 -11.50 3.61 -5.55
N GLU A 283 -10.90 4.25 -6.52
CA GLU A 283 -11.55 4.86 -7.67
C GLU A 283 -10.74 4.57 -8.93
N ILE A 284 -11.40 4.09 -9.97
CA ILE A 284 -10.82 3.92 -11.30
C ILE A 284 -11.53 4.92 -12.23
N PRO A 285 -10.87 6.02 -12.61
CA PRO A 285 -11.45 6.98 -13.56
C PRO A 285 -11.75 6.32 -14.91
N GLN A 286 -12.80 6.77 -15.59
CA GLN A 286 -13.16 6.26 -16.92
C GLN A 286 -11.99 6.34 -17.89
N THR A 287 -11.19 7.40 -17.82
CA THR A 287 -9.98 7.57 -18.66
C THR A 287 -8.96 6.45 -18.46
N ALA A 288 -8.81 5.92 -17.23
CA ALA A 288 -7.94 4.78 -16.95
C ALA A 288 -8.54 3.49 -17.52
N ALA A 289 -9.84 3.27 -17.35
CA ALA A 289 -10.55 2.13 -17.91
C ALA A 289 -10.45 2.11 -19.46
N ASP A 290 -10.64 3.24 -20.10
CA ASP A 290 -10.54 3.39 -21.55
C ASP A 290 -9.11 3.13 -22.05
N ALA A 291 -8.09 3.65 -21.35
CA ALA A 291 -6.69 3.41 -21.67
C ALA A 291 -6.32 1.92 -21.56
N ILE A 292 -6.82 1.23 -20.54
CA ILE A 292 -6.62 -0.21 -20.35
C ILE A 292 -7.27 -0.97 -21.52
N ALA A 293 -8.51 -0.65 -21.87
CA ALA A 293 -9.22 -1.28 -22.97
C ALA A 293 -8.51 -1.06 -24.32
N ALA A 294 -8.10 0.17 -24.61
CA ALA A 294 -7.37 0.53 -25.82
C ALA A 294 -6.02 -0.19 -25.93
N THR A 295 -5.26 -0.24 -24.84
CA THR A 295 -3.97 -0.95 -24.78
C THR A 295 -4.14 -2.44 -25.09
N ARG A 296 -5.12 -3.09 -24.47
CA ARG A 296 -5.42 -4.50 -24.73
C ARG A 296 -5.86 -4.75 -26.16
N ALA A 297 -6.70 -3.88 -26.70
CA ALA A 297 -7.16 -3.97 -28.10
C ALA A 297 -6.01 -3.82 -29.12
N ALA A 298 -5.01 -2.98 -28.79
CA ALA A 298 -3.79 -2.80 -29.58
C ALA A 298 -2.73 -3.90 -29.39
N GLY A 299 -2.96 -4.90 -28.52
CA GLY A 299 -2.01 -5.97 -28.21
C GLY A 299 -0.88 -5.57 -27.26
N GLY A 300 -0.95 -4.37 -26.65
CA GLY A 300 0.00 -3.90 -25.64
C GLY A 300 -0.25 -4.56 -24.27
N ARG A 301 0.76 -4.47 -23.39
CA ARG A 301 0.67 -5.00 -22.02
C ARG A 301 0.14 -3.94 -21.07
N VAL A 302 -0.73 -4.37 -20.14
CA VAL A 302 -1.15 -3.56 -18.99
C VAL A 302 -0.33 -4.02 -17.79
N VAL A 303 0.49 -3.14 -17.26
CA VAL A 303 1.44 -3.40 -16.18
C VAL A 303 0.98 -2.64 -14.93
N ALA A 304 0.58 -3.37 -13.90
CA ALA A 304 0.24 -2.76 -12.61
C ALA A 304 1.52 -2.40 -11.84
N VAL A 305 1.63 -1.16 -11.42
CA VAL A 305 2.72 -0.71 -10.56
C VAL A 305 2.31 -0.86 -9.10
N GLY A 306 2.81 -1.91 -8.47
CA GLY A 306 2.49 -2.30 -7.10
C GLY A 306 1.24 -3.15 -6.94
N THR A 307 1.17 -3.83 -5.80
CA THR A 307 0.05 -4.72 -5.44
C THR A 307 -1.26 -3.96 -5.26
N THR A 308 -1.21 -2.68 -4.87
CA THR A 308 -2.39 -1.82 -4.74
C THR A 308 -3.06 -1.55 -6.08
N SER A 309 -2.27 -1.23 -7.12
CA SER A 309 -2.79 -1.10 -8.48
C SER A 309 -3.33 -2.44 -9.01
N LEU A 310 -2.59 -3.54 -8.77
CA LEU A 310 -3.04 -4.88 -9.17
C LEU A 310 -4.35 -5.29 -8.49
N ARG A 311 -4.53 -4.91 -7.22
CA ARG A 311 -5.76 -5.22 -6.47
C ARG A 311 -6.98 -4.46 -7.01
N ALA A 312 -6.78 -3.24 -7.47
CA ALA A 312 -7.87 -2.41 -8.00
C ALA A 312 -8.29 -2.84 -9.41
N LEU A 313 -7.35 -3.35 -10.24
CA LEU A 313 -7.58 -3.88 -11.59
C LEU A 313 -8.18 -5.30 -11.57
#